data_b9dc914665960380f1e8272bd01be18e
#
_entry.id   b9dc914665960380f1e8272bd01be18e
#
_cell.length_a   1.000
_cell.length_b   1.000
_cell.length_c   1.000
_cell.angle_alpha   90.00
_cell.angle_beta   90.00
_cell.angle_gamma   90.00
#
_symmetry.space_group_name_H-M   'P 1'
#
loop_
_entity.id
_entity.type
_entity.pdbx_description
1 polymer ?
#
loop_
_entity_poly.entity_id
_entity_poly.type
_entity_poly.pdbx_seq_one_letter_code
_entity_poly.pdbx_strand_id
1 'polypeptide(L)'
;MQTNEQILPTMRRAVPQIYMYDDTSFPGWIKIGQTTRADVRQRIDEQHPITEPHKTYHLLWHDNAFYADGSGESFSDHDLHEVLRRMGKELIGEWCRCSLREAKAAYVVVRHRDTHIETVRDLDYKMRDEQEQAVKQTAEYFAQMDKEEPDRPSHYLWNAKMRFGKTFATYQLAKRMKAKRVLVLTFKPAVEDS
;
A
#
# COMPACT_ATOMS: atom_id res chain seq x y z
N MET A 1 -35.07 -48.44 11.80
CA MET A 1 -33.82 -48.28 11.04
C MET A 1 -33.49 -46.79 11.03
N GLN A 2 -32.58 -46.38 11.90
CA GLN A 2 -32.07 -45.01 11.94
C GLN A 2 -30.82 -44.97 11.08
N THR A 3 -30.85 -44.26 9.98
CA THR A 3 -29.69 -43.98 9.13
C THR A 3 -28.81 -42.96 9.82
N ASN A 4 -27.66 -43.45 10.28
CA ASN A 4 -26.60 -42.63 10.86
C ASN A 4 -25.87 -41.88 9.74
N GLU A 5 -26.33 -40.68 9.37
CA GLU A 5 -25.56 -39.76 8.53
C GLU A 5 -24.35 -39.28 9.32
N GLN A 6 -23.21 -39.90 9.06
CA GLN A 6 -21.93 -39.37 9.47
C GLN A 6 -21.68 -38.06 8.73
N ILE A 7 -21.92 -36.94 9.40
CA ILE A 7 -21.52 -35.61 8.94
C ILE A 7 -19.98 -35.58 8.99
N LEU A 8 -19.36 -35.82 7.85
CA LEU A 8 -17.92 -35.62 7.71
C LEU A 8 -17.61 -34.13 8.00
N PRO A 9 -16.67 -33.83 8.89
CA PRO A 9 -16.30 -32.44 9.15
C PRO A 9 -15.82 -31.83 7.85
N THR A 10 -16.47 -30.77 7.41
CA THR A 10 -16.06 -29.99 6.24
C THR A 10 -14.65 -29.50 6.49
N MET A 11 -13.63 -30.11 5.85
CA MET A 11 -12.26 -29.61 5.90
C MET A 11 -12.27 -28.16 5.41
N ARG A 12 -12.15 -27.21 6.31
CA ARG A 12 -11.92 -25.81 5.92
C ARG A 12 -10.63 -25.78 5.12
N ARG A 13 -10.74 -25.48 3.84
CA ARG A 13 -9.59 -25.36 2.95
C ARG A 13 -8.67 -24.31 3.54
N ALA A 14 -7.42 -24.70 3.86
CA ALA A 14 -6.44 -23.78 4.40
C ALA A 14 -6.22 -22.62 3.40
N VAL A 15 -6.40 -21.40 3.85
CA VAL A 15 -6.24 -20.19 3.03
C VAL A 15 -4.77 -19.78 3.09
N PRO A 16 -4.04 -19.80 1.98
CA PRO A 16 -2.68 -19.29 1.97
C PRO A 16 -2.67 -17.78 2.19
N GLN A 17 -1.74 -17.32 3.03
CA GLN A 17 -1.57 -15.92 3.39
C GLN A 17 -0.11 -15.51 3.23
N ILE A 18 0.11 -14.28 2.73
CA ILE A 18 1.39 -13.59 2.83
C ILE A 18 1.40 -12.78 4.10
N TYR A 19 2.52 -12.77 4.81
CA TYR A 19 2.72 -11.93 5.98
C TYR A 19 4.04 -11.15 5.89
N MET A 20 4.06 -10.00 6.53
CA MET A 20 5.20 -9.11 6.58
C MET A 20 5.43 -8.66 8.02
N TYR A 21 6.64 -8.80 8.52
CA TYR A 21 7.01 -8.30 9.83
C TYR A 21 8.43 -7.73 9.83
N ASP A 22 8.69 -6.82 10.76
CA ASP A 22 10.03 -6.36 11.09
C ASP A 22 10.50 -6.97 12.41
N ASP A 23 11.80 -6.87 12.66
CA ASP A 23 12.41 -7.28 13.90
C ASP A 23 13.41 -6.20 14.34
N THR A 24 13.39 -5.87 15.63
CA THR A 24 14.29 -4.87 16.18
C THR A 24 15.76 -5.24 16.07
N SER A 25 16.06 -6.54 15.92
CA SER A 25 17.41 -7.05 15.68
C SER A 25 17.93 -6.76 14.27
N PHE A 26 17.03 -6.47 13.33
CA PHE A 26 17.34 -6.24 11.92
C PHE A 26 16.72 -4.92 11.40
N PRO A 27 17.17 -3.75 11.90
CA PRO A 27 16.57 -2.48 11.57
C PRO A 27 16.64 -2.19 10.06
N GLY A 28 15.51 -1.78 9.48
CA GLY A 28 15.37 -1.47 8.05
C GLY A 28 15.14 -2.70 7.15
N TRP A 29 14.97 -3.88 7.74
CA TRP A 29 14.61 -5.10 7.03
C TRP A 29 13.19 -5.53 7.35
N ILE A 30 12.49 -6.04 6.36
CA ILE A 30 11.17 -6.66 6.50
C ILE A 30 11.27 -8.11 6.06
N LYS A 31 10.81 -9.02 6.90
CA LYS A 31 10.64 -10.41 6.49
C LYS A 31 9.30 -10.60 5.81
N ILE A 32 9.32 -11.28 4.68
CA ILE A 32 8.13 -11.59 3.88
C ILE A 32 8.07 -13.10 3.76
N GLY A 33 6.99 -13.68 4.27
CA GLY A 33 6.80 -15.12 4.26
C GLY A 33 5.37 -15.52 3.95
N GLN A 34 5.17 -16.81 3.78
CA GLN A 34 3.87 -17.42 3.50
C GLN A 34 3.47 -18.40 4.59
N THR A 35 2.16 -18.50 4.84
CA THR A 35 1.58 -19.50 5.74
C THR A 35 0.19 -19.92 5.29
N THR A 36 -0.20 -21.15 5.65
CA THR A 36 -1.58 -21.63 5.55
C THR A 36 -2.27 -21.70 6.91
N ARG A 37 -1.58 -21.28 7.98
CA ARG A 37 -2.17 -21.23 9.31
C ARG A 37 -3.19 -20.09 9.40
N ALA A 38 -4.28 -20.33 10.12
CA ALA A 38 -5.30 -19.31 10.35
C ALA A 38 -4.76 -18.13 11.16
N ASP A 39 -3.86 -18.40 12.13
CA ASP A 39 -3.16 -17.37 12.91
C ASP A 39 -1.71 -17.21 12.40
N VAL A 40 -1.46 -16.07 11.76
CA VAL A 40 -0.14 -15.71 11.26
C VAL A 40 0.88 -15.52 12.38
N ARG A 41 0.46 -15.00 13.55
CA ARG A 41 1.36 -14.79 14.69
C ARG A 41 1.91 -16.10 15.21
N GLN A 42 1.09 -17.14 15.25
CA GLN A 42 1.54 -18.48 15.63
C GLN A 42 2.66 -18.96 14.71
N ARG A 43 2.57 -18.70 13.38
CA ARG A 43 3.61 -19.07 12.43
C ARG A 43 4.90 -18.32 12.66
N ILE A 44 4.83 -17.03 13.00
CA ILE A 44 6.02 -16.22 13.29
C ILE A 44 6.65 -16.69 14.60
N ASP A 45 5.85 -16.93 15.64
CA ASP A 45 6.33 -17.42 16.95
C ASP A 45 7.09 -18.75 16.84
N GLU A 46 6.67 -19.64 15.93
CA GLU A 46 7.37 -20.90 15.65
C GLU A 46 8.77 -20.70 15.05
N GLN A 47 9.05 -19.58 14.45
CA GLN A 47 10.34 -19.24 13.84
C GLN A 47 11.29 -18.54 14.84
N HIS A 48 10.75 -18.03 15.97
CA HIS A 48 11.53 -17.37 17.00
C HIS A 48 11.88 -18.35 18.15
N PRO A 49 13.07 -18.26 18.73
CA PRO A 49 13.45 -19.12 19.85
C PRO A 49 12.51 -18.91 21.05
N ILE A 50 12.02 -20.01 21.61
CA ILE A 50 11.14 -20.01 22.80
C ILE A 50 11.84 -19.38 24.02
N THR A 51 13.17 -19.29 23.99
CA THR A 51 14.01 -18.80 25.07
C THR A 51 14.11 -17.27 25.14
N GLU A 52 13.56 -16.55 24.15
CA GLU A 52 13.58 -15.08 24.18
C GLU A 52 12.54 -14.55 25.16
N PRO A 53 12.95 -13.75 26.17
CA PRO A 53 12.02 -13.23 27.18
C PRO A 53 11.02 -12.20 26.62
N HIS A 54 11.33 -11.60 25.48
CA HIS A 54 10.49 -10.63 24.80
C HIS A 54 10.47 -10.88 23.30
N LYS A 55 9.30 -10.73 22.68
CA LYS A 55 9.17 -10.75 21.22
C LYS A 55 9.79 -9.50 20.62
N THR A 56 10.76 -9.67 19.74
CA THR A 56 11.47 -8.57 19.05
C THR A 56 10.81 -8.18 17.75
N TYR A 57 9.91 -9.03 17.24
CA TYR A 57 9.21 -8.80 15.98
C TYR A 57 7.89 -8.03 16.14
N HIS A 58 7.52 -7.27 15.10
CA HIS A 58 6.22 -6.63 14.99
C HIS A 58 5.56 -7.06 13.67
N LEU A 59 4.40 -7.73 13.76
CA LEU A 59 3.61 -8.04 12.58
C LEU A 59 3.07 -6.73 11.98
N LEU A 60 3.57 -6.38 10.79
CA LEU A 60 3.23 -5.15 10.10
C LEU A 60 1.98 -5.30 9.23
N TRP A 61 1.84 -6.48 8.58
CA TRP A 61 0.75 -6.71 7.65
C TRP A 61 0.63 -8.19 7.25
N HIS A 62 -0.59 -8.62 6.89
CA HIS A 62 -0.86 -9.90 6.23
C HIS A 62 -2.13 -9.79 5.39
N ASP A 63 -2.26 -10.63 4.38
CA ASP A 63 -3.47 -10.79 3.55
C ASP A 63 -3.44 -12.17 2.85
N ASN A 64 -4.57 -12.57 2.22
CA ASN A 64 -4.62 -13.80 1.47
C ASN A 64 -3.69 -13.78 0.26
N ALA A 65 -3.22 -14.94 -0.18
CA ALA A 65 -2.30 -15.10 -1.28
C ALA A 65 -2.99 -15.62 -2.55
N PHE A 66 -4.18 -15.11 -2.89
CA PHE A 66 -4.88 -15.44 -4.12
C PHE A 66 -4.74 -14.32 -5.15
N TYR A 67 -4.63 -14.72 -6.43
CA TYR A 67 -4.69 -13.77 -7.53
C TYR A 67 -6.05 -13.09 -7.61
N ALA A 68 -6.08 -11.85 -8.06
CA ALA A 68 -7.30 -11.04 -8.15
C ALA A 68 -8.13 -11.32 -9.42
N ASP A 69 -7.67 -12.22 -10.27
CA ASP A 69 -8.30 -12.57 -11.57
C ASP A 69 -9.51 -13.51 -11.45
N GLY A 70 -9.87 -13.92 -10.23
CA GLY A 70 -10.98 -14.85 -9.99
C GLY A 70 -10.68 -16.31 -10.30
N SER A 71 -9.46 -16.68 -10.67
CA SER A 71 -9.03 -18.06 -10.96
C SER A 71 -9.06 -18.97 -9.73
N GLY A 72 -8.98 -18.41 -8.53
CA GLY A 72 -8.81 -19.17 -7.29
C GLY A 72 -7.40 -19.76 -7.11
N GLU A 73 -6.45 -19.42 -8.00
CA GLU A 73 -5.06 -19.78 -7.87
C GLU A 73 -4.37 -18.93 -6.80
N SER A 74 -3.36 -19.50 -6.15
CA SER A 74 -2.56 -18.82 -5.13
C SER A 74 -1.15 -18.55 -5.64
N PHE A 75 -0.54 -17.50 -5.09
CA PHE A 75 0.87 -17.16 -5.29
C PHE A 75 1.65 -17.34 -3.98
N SER A 76 2.96 -17.30 -4.07
CA SER A 76 3.88 -17.52 -2.96
C SER A 76 4.64 -16.25 -2.57
N ASP A 77 5.33 -16.28 -1.43
CA ASP A 77 6.29 -15.24 -1.04
C ASP A 77 7.48 -15.12 -2.02
N HIS A 78 7.84 -16.20 -2.71
CA HIS A 78 8.87 -16.18 -3.76
C HIS A 78 8.51 -15.24 -4.91
N ASP A 79 7.23 -15.18 -5.30
CA ASP A 79 6.76 -14.29 -6.35
C ASP A 79 6.96 -12.82 -5.94
N LEU A 80 6.70 -12.50 -4.67
CA LEU A 80 6.96 -11.16 -4.13
C LEU A 80 8.46 -10.85 -4.07
N HIS A 81 9.28 -11.83 -3.66
CA HIS A 81 10.73 -11.65 -3.62
C HIS A 81 11.30 -11.39 -5.01
N GLU A 82 10.75 -12.03 -6.05
CA GLU A 82 11.16 -11.77 -7.43
C GLU A 82 10.83 -10.35 -7.88
N VAL A 83 9.62 -9.87 -7.59
CA VAL A 83 9.22 -8.48 -7.87
C VAL A 83 10.13 -7.50 -7.15
N LEU A 84 10.42 -7.72 -5.86
CA LEU A 84 11.30 -6.84 -5.08
C LEU A 84 12.75 -6.83 -5.62
N ARG A 85 13.27 -7.97 -6.12
CA ARG A 85 14.57 -7.99 -6.82
C ARG A 85 14.56 -7.16 -8.09
N ARG A 86 13.48 -7.25 -8.89
CA ARG A 86 13.32 -6.43 -10.10
C ARG A 86 13.22 -4.94 -9.75
N MET A 87 12.67 -4.60 -8.56
CA MET A 87 12.66 -3.23 -8.03
C MET A 87 14.04 -2.79 -7.48
N GLY A 88 15.06 -3.62 -7.59
CA GLY A 88 16.42 -3.30 -7.13
C GLY A 88 16.60 -3.40 -5.61
N LYS A 89 15.72 -4.12 -4.90
CA LYS A 89 15.84 -4.28 -3.45
C LYS A 89 16.82 -5.38 -3.08
N GLU A 90 17.55 -5.17 -1.99
CA GLU A 90 18.45 -6.15 -1.41
C GLU A 90 17.65 -7.22 -0.67
N LEU A 91 17.92 -8.50 -0.96
CA LEU A 91 17.28 -9.64 -0.31
C LEU A 91 18.32 -10.61 0.25
N ILE A 92 18.09 -11.07 1.48
CA ILE A 92 18.85 -12.13 2.14
C ILE A 92 17.86 -13.16 2.66
N GLY A 93 17.71 -14.30 1.97
CA GLY A 93 16.67 -15.28 2.26
C GLY A 93 15.28 -14.64 2.09
N GLU A 94 14.47 -14.70 3.15
CA GLU A 94 13.13 -14.10 3.19
C GLU A 94 13.12 -12.64 3.68
N TRP A 95 14.29 -12.07 4.00
CA TRP A 95 14.44 -10.69 4.45
C TRP A 95 14.71 -9.76 3.28
N CYS A 96 13.96 -8.68 3.21
CA CYS A 96 14.10 -7.64 2.19
C CYS A 96 14.40 -6.29 2.83
N ARG A 97 15.39 -5.58 2.32
CA ARG A 97 15.69 -4.20 2.72
C ARG A 97 14.77 -3.24 1.98
N CYS A 98 13.58 -3.04 2.51
CA CYS A 98 12.55 -2.21 1.90
C CYS A 98 11.62 -1.61 2.97
N SER A 99 10.84 -0.62 2.58
CA SER A 99 9.72 -0.12 3.38
C SER A 99 8.50 -1.04 3.27
N LEU A 100 7.61 -1.01 4.27
CA LEU A 100 6.33 -1.74 4.23
C LEU A 100 5.50 -1.38 2.98
N ARG A 101 5.60 -0.14 2.53
CA ARG A 101 4.91 0.33 1.36
C ARG A 101 5.40 -0.34 0.08
N GLU A 102 6.72 -0.46 -0.08
CA GLU A 102 7.31 -1.16 -1.23
C GLU A 102 6.98 -2.65 -1.21
N ALA A 103 7.01 -3.27 -0.03
CA ALA A 103 6.59 -4.66 0.13
C ALA A 103 5.11 -4.88 -0.24
N LYS A 104 4.22 -3.98 0.19
CA LYS A 104 2.80 -4.01 -0.20
C LYS A 104 2.59 -3.75 -1.70
N ALA A 105 3.39 -2.86 -2.30
CA ALA A 105 3.33 -2.63 -3.74
C ALA A 105 3.71 -3.88 -4.53
N ALA A 106 4.76 -4.60 -4.11
CA ALA A 106 5.12 -5.88 -4.70
C ALA A 106 3.98 -6.91 -4.58
N TYR A 107 3.30 -6.96 -3.42
CA TYR A 107 2.12 -7.81 -3.24
C TYR A 107 1.00 -7.47 -4.24
N VAL A 108 0.69 -6.19 -4.44
CA VAL A 108 -0.35 -5.76 -5.40
C VAL A 108 0.03 -6.16 -6.83
N VAL A 109 1.28 -5.95 -7.24
CA VAL A 109 1.81 -6.35 -8.55
C VAL A 109 1.62 -7.85 -8.78
N VAL A 110 2.02 -8.69 -7.82
CA VAL A 110 1.86 -10.15 -7.92
C VAL A 110 0.37 -10.52 -7.97
N ARG A 111 -0.43 -9.97 -7.06
CA ARG A 111 -1.87 -10.28 -6.96
C ARG A 111 -2.64 -10.02 -8.24
N HIS A 112 -2.27 -8.96 -8.97
CA HIS A 112 -2.89 -8.60 -10.25
C HIS A 112 -2.17 -9.19 -11.46
N ARG A 113 -1.13 -10.02 -11.27
CA ARG A 113 -0.27 -10.57 -12.35
C ARG A 113 0.28 -9.47 -13.25
N ASP A 114 0.54 -8.29 -12.67
CA ASP A 114 1.04 -7.15 -13.42
C ASP A 114 2.51 -7.39 -13.79
N THR A 115 2.80 -7.38 -15.08
CA THR A 115 4.16 -7.51 -15.59
C THR A 115 4.89 -6.16 -15.65
N HIS A 116 4.12 -5.07 -15.60
CA HIS A 116 4.67 -3.73 -15.56
C HIS A 116 5.01 -3.35 -14.12
N ILE A 117 6.24 -3.61 -13.73
CA ILE A 117 6.80 -3.00 -12.53
C ILE A 117 7.01 -1.52 -12.87
N GLU A 118 5.95 -0.73 -12.71
CA GLU A 118 6.19 0.68 -12.47
C GLU A 118 7.04 0.73 -11.19
N THR A 119 8.30 1.13 -11.35
CA THR A 119 9.13 1.49 -10.19
C THR A 119 8.22 2.29 -9.27
N VAL A 120 7.97 1.77 -8.06
CA VAL A 120 7.16 2.47 -7.07
C VAL A 120 7.85 3.81 -6.90
N ARG A 121 7.36 4.77 -7.66
CA ARG A 121 7.90 6.13 -7.63
C ARG A 121 7.67 6.57 -6.21
N ASP A 122 8.74 6.92 -5.57
CA ASP A 122 8.72 7.45 -4.22
C ASP A 122 7.65 8.53 -4.16
N LEU A 123 6.50 8.24 -3.52
CA LEU A 123 5.39 9.20 -3.45
C LEU A 123 5.69 10.29 -2.42
N ASP A 124 6.86 10.26 -1.78
CA ASP A 124 7.41 11.35 -1.00
C ASP A 124 8.11 12.40 -1.89
N TYR A 125 7.48 12.71 -3.02
CA TYR A 125 7.89 13.88 -3.77
C TYR A 125 7.70 15.11 -2.89
N LYS A 126 8.79 15.73 -2.53
CA LYS A 126 8.74 17.10 -2.03
C LYS A 126 8.17 17.97 -3.14
N MET A 127 7.26 18.84 -2.78
CA MET A 127 6.80 19.86 -3.71
C MET A 127 8.01 20.68 -4.16
N ARG A 128 8.03 21.06 -5.44
CA ARG A 128 8.94 22.08 -5.93
C ARG A 128 8.54 23.42 -5.34
N ASP A 129 9.47 24.35 -5.21
CA ASP A 129 9.23 25.66 -4.56
C ASP A 129 8.02 26.38 -5.15
N GLU A 130 7.88 26.36 -6.49
CA GLU A 130 6.74 26.95 -7.18
C GLU A 130 5.40 26.27 -6.87
N GLN A 131 5.40 24.96 -6.63
CA GLN A 131 4.20 24.21 -6.24
C GLN A 131 3.85 24.51 -4.78
N GLU A 132 4.84 24.55 -3.92
CA GLU A 132 4.63 24.87 -2.50
C GLU A 132 4.11 26.28 -2.31
N GLN A 133 4.66 27.24 -3.04
CA GLN A 133 4.17 28.62 -3.04
C GLN A 133 2.73 28.72 -3.53
N ALA A 134 2.37 28.05 -4.64
CA ALA A 134 1.01 28.04 -5.17
C ALA A 134 0.01 27.42 -4.18
N VAL A 135 0.38 26.28 -3.57
CA VAL A 135 -0.44 25.59 -2.56
C VAL A 135 -0.62 26.46 -1.32
N LYS A 136 0.46 27.10 -0.85
CA LYS A 136 0.42 27.99 0.32
C LYS A 136 -0.51 29.18 0.09
N GLN A 137 -0.30 29.92 -1.00
CA GLN A 137 -1.08 31.10 -1.36
C GLN A 137 -2.57 30.76 -1.53
N THR A 138 -2.88 29.63 -2.17
CA THR A 138 -4.27 29.21 -2.36
C THR A 138 -4.93 28.83 -1.05
N ALA A 139 -4.23 28.12 -0.15
CA ALA A 139 -4.76 27.76 1.16
C ALA A 139 -5.01 29.00 2.04
N GLU A 140 -4.10 29.97 2.00
CA GLU A 140 -4.25 31.25 2.72
C GLU A 140 -5.43 32.05 2.19
N TYR A 141 -5.57 32.14 0.86
CA TYR A 141 -6.71 32.82 0.22
C TYR A 141 -8.06 32.19 0.65
N PHE A 142 -8.18 30.86 0.58
CA PHE A 142 -9.41 30.19 1.00
C PHE A 142 -9.70 30.41 2.48
N ALA A 143 -8.70 30.33 3.34
CA ALA A 143 -8.88 30.58 4.77
C ALA A 143 -9.27 32.02 5.09
N GLN A 144 -8.86 33.00 4.26
CA GLN A 144 -9.28 34.38 4.37
C GLN A 144 -10.72 34.55 3.88
N MET A 145 -11.07 34.03 2.72
CA MET A 145 -12.40 34.11 2.15
C MET A 145 -13.47 33.45 3.04
N ASP A 146 -13.17 32.32 3.64
CA ASP A 146 -14.06 31.62 4.57
C ASP A 146 -14.39 32.48 5.82
N LYS A 147 -13.51 33.43 6.18
CA LYS A 147 -13.73 34.36 7.31
C LYS A 147 -14.48 35.62 6.88
N GLU A 148 -14.14 36.15 5.71
CA GLU A 148 -14.69 37.43 5.21
C GLU A 148 -16.08 37.28 4.58
N GLU A 149 -16.24 36.18 3.78
CA GLU A 149 -17.47 35.91 3.04
C GLU A 149 -17.88 34.41 3.18
N PRO A 150 -18.31 33.96 4.38
CA PRO A 150 -18.56 32.55 4.66
C PRO A 150 -19.67 31.91 3.80
N ASP A 151 -20.60 32.70 3.31
CA ASP A 151 -21.74 32.24 2.50
C ASP A 151 -21.41 32.18 0.98
N ARG A 152 -20.23 32.66 0.59
CA ARG A 152 -19.81 32.69 -0.82
C ARG A 152 -18.81 31.60 -1.14
N PRO A 153 -19.06 30.76 -2.17
CA PRO A 153 -18.07 29.77 -2.61
C PRO A 153 -16.78 30.46 -3.08
N SER A 154 -15.67 30.08 -2.48
CA SER A 154 -14.35 30.58 -2.84
C SER A 154 -13.84 29.96 -4.15
N HIS A 155 -13.28 30.75 -5.04
CA HIS A 155 -12.73 30.32 -6.31
C HIS A 155 -11.28 30.75 -6.45
N TYR A 156 -10.41 29.87 -6.94
CA TYR A 156 -9.02 30.18 -7.21
C TYR A 156 -8.57 29.57 -8.55
N LEU A 157 -7.91 30.33 -9.40
CA LEU A 157 -7.42 29.88 -10.69
C LEU A 157 -5.90 29.81 -10.70
N TRP A 158 -5.38 28.62 -10.99
CA TRP A 158 -3.95 28.44 -11.27
C TRP A 158 -3.66 28.56 -12.76
N ASN A 159 -2.94 29.58 -13.18
CA ASN A 159 -2.36 29.65 -14.51
C ASN A 159 -1.00 28.93 -14.51
N ALA A 160 -1.04 27.61 -14.60
CA ALA A 160 0.12 26.75 -14.48
C ALA A 160 0.56 26.17 -15.83
N LYS A 161 1.85 26.28 -16.16
CA LYS A 161 2.47 25.74 -17.38
C LYS A 161 2.32 24.20 -17.46
N MET A 162 2.54 23.66 -18.66
CA MET A 162 2.68 22.20 -18.82
C MET A 162 3.80 21.67 -17.91
N ARG A 163 3.62 20.44 -17.41
CA ARG A 163 4.56 19.79 -16.46
C ARG A 163 4.73 20.48 -15.10
N PHE A 164 3.90 21.46 -14.77
CA PHE A 164 3.87 22.01 -13.41
C PHE A 164 3.53 20.94 -12.35
N GLY A 165 2.80 19.87 -12.71
CA GLY A 165 2.31 18.87 -11.77
C GLY A 165 1.03 19.31 -11.06
N LYS A 166 0.10 19.91 -11.81
CA LYS A 166 -1.18 20.44 -11.30
C LYS A 166 -1.92 19.46 -10.40
N THR A 167 -2.09 18.22 -10.83
CA THR A 167 -2.79 17.19 -10.07
C THR A 167 -2.13 16.93 -8.72
N PHE A 168 -0.80 16.78 -8.69
CA PHE A 168 -0.05 16.59 -7.45
C PHE A 168 -0.22 17.78 -6.50
N ALA A 169 -0.04 19.01 -7.00
CA ALA A 169 -0.21 20.22 -6.20
C ALA A 169 -1.63 20.35 -5.66
N THR A 170 -2.67 20.00 -6.44
CA THR A 170 -4.07 19.99 -5.98
C THR A 170 -4.30 19.00 -4.83
N TYR A 171 -3.73 17.81 -4.88
CA TYR A 171 -3.82 16.87 -3.76
C TYR A 171 -3.08 17.37 -2.51
N GLN A 172 -1.94 18.04 -2.68
CA GLN A 172 -1.23 18.64 -1.55
C GLN A 172 -2.02 19.81 -0.94
N LEU A 173 -2.71 20.60 -1.76
CA LEU A 173 -3.65 21.63 -1.29
C LEU A 173 -4.79 21.02 -0.47
N ALA A 174 -5.46 19.99 -0.98
CA ALA A 174 -6.52 19.29 -0.29
C ALA A 174 -6.06 18.71 1.07
N LYS A 175 -4.86 18.13 1.11
CA LYS A 175 -4.24 17.65 2.34
C LYS A 175 -3.97 18.77 3.34
N ARG A 176 -3.43 19.90 2.88
CA ARG A 176 -3.13 21.08 3.71
C ARG A 176 -4.40 21.70 4.31
N MET A 177 -5.46 21.75 3.51
CA MET A 177 -6.78 22.24 3.93
C MET A 177 -7.57 21.22 4.77
N LYS A 178 -7.05 20.01 4.97
CA LYS A 178 -7.75 18.89 5.63
C LYS A 178 -9.13 18.61 5.03
N ALA A 179 -9.24 18.71 3.70
CA ALA A 179 -10.50 18.50 2.99
C ALA A 179 -11.01 17.06 3.21
N LYS A 180 -12.24 16.92 3.66
CA LYS A 180 -12.88 15.61 3.90
C LYS A 180 -13.33 14.93 2.61
N ARG A 181 -13.65 15.71 1.59
CA ARG A 181 -14.11 15.26 0.28
C ARG A 181 -13.50 16.15 -0.79
N VAL A 182 -13.02 15.54 -1.87
CA VAL A 182 -12.45 16.24 -3.03
C VAL A 182 -13.10 15.67 -4.29
N LEU A 183 -13.68 16.53 -5.12
CA LEU A 183 -14.19 16.17 -6.43
C LEU A 183 -13.23 16.72 -7.48
N VAL A 184 -12.66 15.84 -8.29
CA VAL A 184 -11.78 16.20 -9.42
C VAL A 184 -12.53 15.99 -10.72
N LEU A 185 -12.72 17.07 -11.49
CA LEU A 185 -13.29 17.02 -12.81
C LEU A 185 -12.18 17.24 -13.84
N THR A 186 -12.09 16.34 -14.81
CA THR A 186 -11.12 16.44 -15.90
C THR A 186 -11.81 16.33 -17.26
N PHE A 187 -11.34 17.10 -18.22
CA PHE A 187 -11.90 17.09 -19.56
C PHE A 187 -11.32 15.97 -20.44
N LYS A 188 -10.09 15.55 -20.15
CA LYS A 188 -9.50 14.37 -20.82
C LYS A 188 -9.49 13.22 -19.85
N PRO A 189 -10.17 12.10 -20.13
CA PRO A 189 -9.89 10.86 -19.43
C PRO A 189 -8.40 10.57 -19.55
N ALA A 190 -7.80 10.01 -18.51
CA ALA A 190 -6.47 9.45 -18.61
C ALA A 190 -6.48 8.52 -19.84
N VAL A 191 -5.52 8.70 -20.74
CA VAL A 191 -5.44 7.90 -21.98
C VAL A 191 -5.33 6.44 -21.53
N GLU A 192 -6.37 5.66 -21.79
CA GLU A 192 -6.41 4.22 -21.50
C GLU A 192 -5.56 3.43 -22.50
N ASP A 193 -5.00 4.08 -23.52
CA ASP A 193 -4.26 3.43 -24.58
C ASP A 193 -2.85 4.04 -24.71
N SER A 194 -1.89 3.37 -24.11
CA SER A 194 -0.52 3.33 -24.65
C SER A 194 0.30 2.23 -23.98
#